data_c7ea0cf2bcd803dec015d834ef43acce
#
_entry.id   c7ea0cf2bcd803dec015d834ef43acce
#
_cell.length_a   1.000
_cell.length_b   1.000
_cell.length_c   1.000
_cell.angle_alpha   90.00
_cell.angle_beta   90.00
_cell.angle_gamma   90.00
#
_symmetry.space_group_name_H-M   'P 1'
#
loop_
_entity.id
_entity.type
_entity.pdbx_description
1 polymer ?
#
loop_
_entity_poly.entity_id
_entity_poly.type
_entity_poly.pdbx_seq_one_letter_code
_entity_poly.pdbx_strand_id
1 'polypeptide(L)'
;TAFVTFFPINPNNMGSSTVVNSRFKYWPKGKKIFQISHLKKINNPNLNTVFINKETPIRKILKLPKLILEIYKYLKYSQKKILLVEGASWIFYSFFTIFFIKRIIPDCKIIYISHSIESEIRKKYSNYFIYIITKILENLVFKISDLSTTVSNNEKKKIFKIYKKKTKLFPNAINLDNIKIQKKKIIKYLIYTGSYLYKPNKDAIDYLNYNIMPRLIKNFPQLKLVITGGGFNKKFPWLINKGIVSKKNLYNLIFNSECMCVPLKFGSGTRIKIIEALSLGAIVVSTTKGIEGIKLKKKDPPFILNSKKPIINTITKIIKNQKKLKKRIKIDKIYYKELYSMKNITKKFIASNLSMYFNEY
;
A
#
# COMPACT_ATOMS: atom_id res chain seq x y z
N THR A 1 -12.54 -11.99 -14.84
CA THR A 1 -11.22 -11.85 -14.21
C THR A 1 -11.26 -12.35 -12.78
N ALA A 2 -10.34 -13.26 -12.40
CA ALA A 2 -10.09 -13.68 -11.02
C ALA A 2 -8.97 -12.85 -10.41
N PHE A 3 -9.26 -12.13 -9.32
CA PHE A 3 -8.27 -11.45 -8.48
C PHE A 3 -7.86 -12.37 -7.33
N VAL A 4 -6.58 -12.55 -7.10
CA VAL A 4 -6.09 -13.42 -6.03
C VAL A 4 -5.25 -12.65 -5.04
N THR A 5 -5.57 -12.83 -3.74
CA THR A 5 -4.81 -12.27 -2.63
C THR A 5 -4.56 -13.33 -1.56
N PHE A 6 -3.47 -13.20 -0.83
CA PHE A 6 -3.11 -14.10 0.27
C PHE A 6 -3.19 -13.40 1.64
N PHE A 7 -3.96 -12.32 1.68
CA PHE A 7 -4.25 -11.51 2.86
C PHE A 7 -5.70 -11.03 2.80
N PRO A 8 -6.32 -10.74 3.95
CA PRO A 8 -7.70 -10.27 3.99
C PRO A 8 -7.83 -8.88 3.37
N ILE A 9 -8.81 -8.70 2.49
CA ILE A 9 -9.13 -7.40 1.92
C ILE A 9 -10.16 -6.62 2.74
N ASN A 10 -10.89 -7.28 3.64
CA ASN A 10 -11.81 -6.69 4.59
C ASN A 10 -11.48 -7.14 6.02
N PRO A 11 -11.53 -6.26 7.02
CA PRO A 11 -11.72 -4.81 6.89
C PRO A 11 -10.56 -4.14 6.14
N ASN A 12 -10.85 -3.05 5.44
CA ASN A 12 -9.90 -2.29 4.60
C ASN A 12 -8.98 -1.39 5.46
N ASN A 13 -8.19 -2.00 6.33
CA ASN A 13 -7.35 -1.33 7.33
C ASN A 13 -5.84 -1.44 7.05
N MET A 14 -5.44 -2.18 6.02
CA MET A 14 -4.06 -2.29 5.56
C MET A 14 -3.86 -1.55 4.23
N GLY A 15 -2.65 -1.02 3.98
CA GLY A 15 -2.32 -0.32 2.74
C GLY A 15 -2.50 -1.20 1.50
N SER A 16 -2.08 -2.47 1.56
CA SER A 16 -2.29 -3.45 0.49
C SER A 16 -3.77 -3.71 0.22
N SER A 17 -4.58 -3.94 1.26
CA SER A 17 -6.03 -4.14 1.12
C SER A 17 -6.72 -2.93 0.47
N THR A 18 -6.28 -1.71 0.85
CA THR A 18 -6.79 -0.47 0.26
C THR A 18 -6.52 -0.40 -1.25
N VAL A 19 -5.31 -0.74 -1.67
CA VAL A 19 -4.92 -0.71 -3.09
C VAL A 19 -5.69 -1.74 -3.88
N VAL A 20 -5.76 -2.99 -3.39
CA VAL A 20 -6.47 -4.08 -4.07
C VAL A 20 -7.96 -3.77 -4.21
N ASN A 21 -8.62 -3.34 -3.13
CA ASN A 21 -10.03 -2.96 -3.18
C ASN A 21 -10.29 -1.80 -4.15
N SER A 22 -9.40 -0.81 -4.18
CA SER A 22 -9.52 0.33 -5.10
C SER A 22 -9.32 -0.11 -6.55
N ARG A 23 -8.35 -0.99 -6.82
CA ARG A 23 -8.12 -1.57 -8.15
C ARG A 23 -9.30 -2.41 -8.60
N PHE A 24 -9.79 -3.28 -7.73
CA PHE A 24 -10.96 -4.12 -8.00
C PHE A 24 -12.19 -3.27 -8.33
N LYS A 25 -12.44 -2.19 -7.60
CA LYS A 25 -13.58 -1.28 -7.84
C LYS A 25 -13.63 -0.79 -9.29
N TYR A 26 -12.48 -0.37 -9.84
CA TYR A 26 -12.38 0.22 -11.17
C TYR A 26 -11.99 -0.76 -12.29
N TRP A 27 -11.81 -2.03 -11.98
CA TRP A 27 -11.61 -3.06 -13.01
C TRP A 27 -12.92 -3.36 -13.74
N PRO A 28 -12.90 -3.78 -15.01
CA PRO A 28 -14.11 -4.12 -15.78
C PRO A 28 -15.03 -5.12 -15.08
N LYS A 29 -16.29 -5.18 -15.50
CA LYS A 29 -17.28 -6.14 -14.99
C LYS A 29 -16.82 -7.60 -15.19
N GLY A 30 -17.52 -8.57 -14.61
CA GLY A 30 -17.14 -9.99 -14.69
C GLY A 30 -15.86 -10.31 -13.89
N LYS A 31 -15.76 -9.80 -12.65
CA LYS A 31 -14.62 -9.95 -11.77
C LYS A 31 -15.01 -10.52 -10.41
N LYS A 32 -14.12 -11.33 -9.83
CA LYS A 32 -14.29 -11.91 -8.49
C LYS A 32 -12.96 -11.94 -7.74
N ILE A 33 -12.98 -11.73 -6.44
CA ILE A 33 -11.80 -11.83 -5.58
C ILE A 33 -11.77 -13.19 -4.91
N PHE A 34 -10.63 -13.83 -4.91
CA PHE A 34 -10.31 -15.06 -4.21
C PHE A 34 -9.22 -14.76 -3.17
N GLN A 35 -9.49 -15.09 -1.92
CA GLN A 35 -8.54 -14.83 -0.82
C GLN A 35 -8.42 -16.00 0.14
N ILE A 36 -7.26 -16.08 0.83
CA ILE A 36 -7.12 -16.87 2.05
C ILE A 36 -7.12 -15.89 3.23
N SER A 37 -8.03 -16.08 4.19
CA SER A 37 -8.21 -15.14 5.30
C SER A 37 -8.63 -15.86 6.60
N HIS A 38 -8.17 -15.32 7.72
CA HIS A 38 -8.63 -15.71 9.06
C HIS A 38 -9.84 -14.89 9.56
N LEU A 39 -10.24 -13.89 8.79
CA LEU A 39 -11.40 -13.07 9.11
C LEU A 39 -12.68 -13.77 8.65
N LYS A 40 -13.75 -13.60 9.44
CA LYS A 40 -15.06 -14.22 9.15
C LYS A 40 -15.53 -13.87 7.74
N LYS A 41 -16.23 -14.84 7.13
CA LYS A 41 -16.82 -14.70 5.79
C LYS A 41 -17.78 -13.51 5.78
N ILE A 42 -17.54 -12.55 4.90
CA ILE A 42 -18.48 -11.45 4.62
C ILE A 42 -19.37 -11.91 3.47
N ASN A 43 -20.66 -11.71 3.59
CA ASN A 43 -21.61 -12.03 2.53
C ASN A 43 -21.45 -11.03 1.37
N ASN A 44 -20.58 -11.35 0.43
CA ASN A 44 -20.30 -10.55 -0.76
C ASN A 44 -20.17 -11.51 -1.96
N PRO A 45 -21.04 -11.44 -2.96
CA PRO A 45 -21.03 -12.35 -4.11
C PRO A 45 -19.73 -12.26 -4.93
N ASN A 46 -19.05 -11.12 -4.88
CA ASN A 46 -17.78 -10.90 -5.58
C ASN A 46 -16.55 -11.30 -4.76
N LEU A 47 -16.73 -11.93 -3.60
CA LEU A 47 -15.64 -12.33 -2.71
C LEU A 47 -15.76 -13.81 -2.35
N ASN A 48 -14.78 -14.60 -2.77
CA ASN A 48 -14.61 -15.97 -2.32
C ASN A 48 -13.49 -16.02 -1.28
N THR A 49 -13.79 -16.54 -0.10
CA THR A 49 -12.83 -16.63 1.00
C THR A 49 -12.60 -18.08 1.40
N VAL A 50 -11.37 -18.55 1.26
CA VAL A 50 -10.90 -19.78 1.87
C VAL A 50 -10.48 -19.46 3.30
N PHE A 51 -11.26 -19.93 4.26
CA PHE A 51 -11.08 -19.61 5.68
C PHE A 51 -9.95 -20.43 6.32
N ILE A 52 -9.19 -19.77 7.19
CA ILE A 52 -8.19 -20.35 8.10
C ILE A 52 -8.43 -19.83 9.52
N ASN A 53 -8.28 -20.68 10.54
CA ASN A 53 -8.55 -20.28 11.93
C ASN A 53 -7.53 -19.24 12.45
N LYS A 54 -6.28 -19.30 11.99
CA LYS A 54 -5.19 -18.42 12.39
C LYS A 54 -4.29 -18.11 11.20
N GLU A 55 -3.81 -16.90 11.08
CA GLU A 55 -2.94 -16.48 9.98
C GLU A 55 -1.50 -16.97 10.18
N THR A 56 -1.21 -18.16 9.68
CA THR A 56 0.14 -18.74 9.66
C THR A 56 0.51 -19.18 8.25
N PRO A 57 1.82 -19.15 7.88
CA PRO A 57 2.27 -19.64 6.57
C PRO A 57 1.82 -21.08 6.26
N ILE A 58 1.98 -21.99 7.19
CA ILE A 58 1.63 -23.40 7.03
C ILE A 58 0.13 -23.56 6.70
N ARG A 59 -0.75 -22.89 7.44
CA ARG A 59 -2.20 -22.96 7.19
C ARG A 59 -2.60 -22.39 5.84
N LYS A 60 -1.91 -21.36 5.38
CA LYS A 60 -2.11 -20.82 4.02
C LYS A 60 -1.68 -21.84 2.97
N ILE A 61 -0.54 -22.53 3.16
CA ILE A 61 -0.06 -23.58 2.26
C ILE A 61 -1.09 -24.72 2.17
N LEU A 62 -1.57 -25.23 3.31
CA LEU A 62 -2.56 -26.32 3.36
C LEU A 62 -3.89 -25.98 2.69
N LYS A 63 -4.25 -24.69 2.63
CA LYS A 63 -5.49 -24.21 1.99
C LYS A 63 -5.31 -23.76 0.55
N LEU A 64 -4.07 -23.73 0.05
CA LEU A 64 -3.77 -23.30 -1.31
C LEU A 64 -4.42 -24.17 -2.39
N PRO A 65 -4.43 -25.53 -2.29
CA PRO A 65 -5.13 -26.37 -3.26
C PRO A 65 -6.63 -26.02 -3.37
N LYS A 66 -7.31 -25.79 -2.23
CA LYS A 66 -8.71 -25.37 -2.23
C LYS A 66 -8.90 -24.01 -2.93
N LEU A 67 -8.01 -23.05 -2.69
CA LEU A 67 -8.06 -21.75 -3.38
C LEU A 67 -7.91 -21.92 -4.88
N ILE A 68 -6.95 -22.73 -5.33
CA ILE A 68 -6.69 -23.01 -6.75
C ILE A 68 -7.90 -23.66 -7.41
N LEU A 69 -8.53 -24.63 -6.74
CA LEU A 69 -9.76 -25.28 -7.22
C LEU A 69 -10.90 -24.27 -7.39
N GLU A 70 -11.12 -23.38 -6.44
CA GLU A 70 -12.17 -22.35 -6.53
C GLU A 70 -11.89 -21.35 -7.67
N ILE A 71 -10.63 -20.98 -7.89
CA ILE A 71 -10.22 -20.13 -9.03
C ILE A 71 -10.46 -20.88 -10.34
N TYR A 72 -10.08 -22.15 -10.43
CA TYR A 72 -10.30 -22.99 -11.61
C TYR A 72 -11.78 -23.07 -11.98
N LYS A 73 -12.65 -23.43 -11.02
CA LYS A 73 -14.10 -23.47 -11.24
C LYS A 73 -14.65 -22.18 -11.82
N TYR A 74 -14.21 -21.03 -11.30
CA TYR A 74 -14.64 -19.73 -11.79
C TYR A 74 -14.10 -19.42 -13.20
N LEU A 75 -12.80 -19.67 -13.44
CA LEU A 75 -12.19 -19.35 -14.73
C LEU A 75 -12.63 -20.28 -15.85
N LYS A 76 -12.92 -21.56 -15.56
CA LYS A 76 -13.39 -22.55 -16.53
C LYS A 76 -14.63 -22.06 -17.29
N TYR A 77 -15.56 -21.42 -16.58
CA TYR A 77 -16.82 -20.91 -17.14
C TYR A 77 -16.77 -19.41 -17.49
N SER A 78 -15.61 -18.77 -17.34
CA SER A 78 -15.45 -17.36 -17.67
C SER A 78 -15.16 -17.16 -19.15
N GLN A 79 -15.88 -16.28 -19.84
CA GLN A 79 -15.61 -15.92 -21.24
C GLN A 79 -14.17 -15.38 -21.40
N LYS A 80 -13.69 -14.57 -20.45
CA LYS A 80 -12.35 -14.00 -20.45
C LYS A 80 -11.56 -14.57 -19.27
N LYS A 81 -10.66 -15.51 -19.56
CA LYS A 81 -9.84 -16.19 -18.55
C LYS A 81 -8.61 -15.35 -18.18
N ILE A 82 -8.78 -14.45 -17.23
CA ILE A 82 -7.72 -13.59 -16.73
C ILE A 82 -7.53 -13.86 -15.25
N LEU A 83 -6.32 -14.22 -14.85
CA LEU A 83 -5.87 -14.36 -13.47
C LEU A 83 -4.95 -13.18 -13.11
N LEU A 84 -5.37 -12.36 -12.15
CA LEU A 84 -4.58 -11.28 -11.60
C LEU A 84 -4.14 -11.64 -10.18
N VAL A 85 -2.83 -11.80 -9.96
CA VAL A 85 -2.25 -12.19 -8.67
C VAL A 85 -1.57 -11.02 -8.02
N GLU A 86 -2.04 -10.65 -6.83
CA GLU A 86 -1.49 -9.54 -6.02
C GLU A 86 -0.34 -10.05 -5.16
N GLY A 87 0.87 -9.67 -5.55
CA GLY A 87 2.13 -10.12 -4.93
C GLY A 87 2.51 -9.39 -3.65
N ALA A 88 1.54 -9.07 -2.77
CA ALA A 88 1.81 -8.41 -1.49
C ALA A 88 1.98 -9.40 -0.31
N SER A 89 2.23 -10.67 -0.61
CA SER A 89 2.48 -11.75 0.34
C SER A 89 3.68 -12.57 -0.11
N TRP A 90 4.04 -13.59 0.65
CA TRP A 90 5.16 -14.46 0.29
C TRP A 90 4.98 -15.05 -1.12
N ILE A 91 6.02 -14.90 -1.95
CA ILE A 91 6.03 -15.28 -3.36
C ILE A 91 5.66 -16.73 -3.61
N PHE A 92 5.89 -17.62 -2.64
CA PHE A 92 5.52 -19.03 -2.68
C PHE A 92 4.05 -19.22 -3.07
N TYR A 93 3.12 -18.47 -2.44
CA TYR A 93 1.70 -18.60 -2.75
C TYR A 93 1.38 -18.17 -4.18
N SER A 94 2.00 -17.07 -4.61
CA SER A 94 1.84 -16.57 -5.98
C SER A 94 2.36 -17.55 -7.00
N PHE A 95 3.55 -18.13 -6.76
CA PHE A 95 4.17 -19.10 -7.66
C PHE A 95 3.27 -20.33 -7.85
N PHE A 96 2.87 -21.00 -6.78
CA PHE A 96 2.06 -22.21 -6.91
C PHE A 96 0.69 -21.93 -7.54
N THR A 97 0.04 -20.81 -7.19
CA THR A 97 -1.22 -20.45 -7.81
C THR A 97 -1.06 -20.21 -9.32
N ILE A 98 -0.06 -19.46 -9.74
CA ILE A 98 0.22 -19.19 -11.15
C ILE A 98 0.59 -20.46 -11.89
N PHE A 99 1.49 -21.26 -11.33
CA PHE A 99 1.99 -22.50 -11.93
C PHE A 99 0.85 -23.49 -12.21
N PHE A 100 0.03 -23.80 -11.21
CA PHE A 100 -1.06 -24.74 -11.38
C PHE A 100 -2.16 -24.23 -12.30
N ILE A 101 -2.58 -22.95 -12.17
CA ILE A 101 -3.61 -22.39 -13.07
C ILE A 101 -3.11 -22.36 -14.52
N LYS A 102 -1.86 -22.02 -14.76
CA LYS A 102 -1.30 -22.02 -16.13
C LYS A 102 -1.21 -23.41 -16.73
N ARG A 103 -1.01 -24.45 -15.90
CA ARG A 103 -1.00 -25.86 -16.35
C ARG A 103 -2.40 -26.38 -16.64
N ILE A 104 -3.40 -26.03 -15.82
CA ILE A 104 -4.78 -26.53 -15.94
C ILE A 104 -5.57 -25.74 -16.97
N ILE A 105 -5.29 -24.43 -17.12
CA ILE A 105 -5.94 -23.52 -18.07
C ILE A 105 -4.83 -22.81 -18.88
N PRO A 106 -4.25 -23.43 -19.92
CA PRO A 106 -3.11 -22.86 -20.66
C PRO A 106 -3.42 -21.53 -21.32
N ASP A 107 -4.66 -21.30 -21.76
CA ASP A 107 -5.15 -20.06 -22.37
C ASP A 107 -5.42 -18.94 -21.36
N CYS A 108 -5.28 -19.21 -20.06
CA CYS A 108 -5.45 -18.18 -19.04
C CYS A 108 -4.34 -17.12 -19.12
N LYS A 109 -4.74 -15.85 -19.24
CA LYS A 109 -3.82 -14.71 -19.18
C LYS A 109 -3.44 -14.42 -17.74
N ILE A 110 -2.17 -14.57 -17.42
CA ILE A 110 -1.62 -14.36 -16.07
C ILE A 110 -1.06 -12.94 -15.94
N ILE A 111 -1.59 -12.16 -15.01
CA ILE A 111 -1.09 -10.84 -14.65
C ILE A 111 -0.56 -10.87 -13.22
N TYR A 112 0.73 -10.68 -13.04
CA TYR A 112 1.36 -10.60 -11.73
C TYR A 112 1.60 -9.14 -11.32
N ILE A 113 1.05 -8.72 -10.19
CA ILE A 113 1.21 -7.37 -9.64
C ILE A 113 2.24 -7.40 -8.52
N SER A 114 3.49 -7.03 -8.83
CA SER A 114 4.54 -6.90 -7.82
C SER A 114 4.37 -5.62 -7.01
N HIS A 115 4.14 -5.75 -5.70
CA HIS A 115 4.07 -4.62 -4.76
C HIS A 115 5.44 -4.22 -4.20
N SER A 116 6.40 -5.13 -4.28
CA SER A 116 7.79 -4.96 -3.84
C SER A 116 8.63 -6.13 -4.36
N ILE A 117 9.94 -5.96 -4.40
CA ILE A 117 10.86 -7.06 -4.69
C ILE A 117 11.03 -7.87 -3.40
N GLU A 118 10.40 -9.05 -3.36
CA GLU A 118 10.35 -9.83 -2.13
C GLU A 118 11.70 -10.42 -1.74
N SER A 119 12.50 -10.82 -2.71
CA SER A 119 13.87 -11.30 -2.47
C SER A 119 14.75 -10.24 -1.77
N GLU A 120 14.62 -8.94 -2.10
CA GLU A 120 15.33 -7.87 -1.38
C GLU A 120 14.88 -7.77 0.10
N ILE A 121 13.58 -7.99 0.36
CA ILE A 121 13.04 -8.01 1.72
C ILE A 121 13.60 -9.22 2.48
N ARG A 122 13.56 -10.42 1.89
CA ARG A 122 14.04 -11.65 2.52
C ARG A 122 15.55 -11.61 2.75
N LYS A 123 16.33 -11.07 1.84
CA LYS A 123 17.77 -10.87 2.04
C LYS A 123 18.08 -10.09 3.31
N LYS A 124 17.20 -9.15 3.69
CA LYS A 124 17.40 -8.29 4.86
C LYS A 124 16.85 -8.86 6.17
N TYR A 125 15.78 -9.66 6.12
CA TYR A 125 15.00 -10.03 7.31
C TYR A 125 14.80 -11.52 7.52
N SER A 126 15.33 -12.37 6.63
CA SER A 126 15.21 -13.84 6.72
C SER A 126 16.60 -14.47 6.64
N ASN A 127 16.69 -15.79 6.91
CA ASN A 127 17.91 -16.54 6.69
C ASN A 127 18.25 -16.66 5.19
N TYR A 128 19.47 -17.04 4.89
CA TYR A 128 19.99 -17.13 3.52
C TYR A 128 19.22 -18.12 2.65
N PHE A 129 18.81 -19.24 3.21
CA PHE A 129 18.06 -20.28 2.51
C PHE A 129 16.69 -19.76 2.03
N ILE A 130 15.93 -19.10 2.90
CA ILE A 130 14.65 -18.46 2.54
C ILE A 130 14.86 -17.38 1.48
N TYR A 131 15.94 -16.62 1.57
CA TYR A 131 16.28 -15.63 0.55
C TYR A 131 16.49 -16.27 -0.84
N ILE A 132 17.29 -17.34 -0.93
CA ILE A 132 17.58 -18.01 -2.21
C ILE A 132 16.31 -18.61 -2.80
N ILE A 133 15.51 -19.36 -2.02
CA ILE A 133 14.24 -19.90 -2.49
C ILE A 133 13.33 -18.79 -2.99
N THR A 134 13.18 -17.71 -2.22
CA THR A 134 12.36 -16.57 -2.62
C THR A 134 12.83 -15.98 -3.94
N LYS A 135 14.15 -15.83 -4.14
CA LYS A 135 14.73 -15.28 -5.37
C LYS A 135 14.46 -16.19 -6.59
N ILE A 136 14.56 -17.50 -6.42
CA ILE A 136 14.26 -18.48 -7.48
C ILE A 136 12.77 -18.42 -7.84
N LEU A 137 11.89 -18.51 -6.85
CA LEU A 137 10.44 -18.47 -7.07
C LEU A 137 9.97 -17.14 -7.67
N GLU A 138 10.54 -16.03 -7.25
CA GLU A 138 10.24 -14.70 -7.80
C GLU A 138 10.63 -14.61 -9.28
N ASN A 139 11.81 -15.16 -9.65
CA ASN A 139 12.22 -15.26 -11.05
C ASN A 139 11.25 -16.12 -11.88
N LEU A 140 10.82 -17.26 -11.35
CA LEU A 140 9.86 -18.14 -12.03
C LEU A 140 8.50 -17.48 -12.20
N VAL A 141 7.99 -16.77 -11.19
CA VAL A 141 6.75 -15.98 -11.29
C VAL A 141 6.85 -14.95 -12.41
N PHE A 142 7.97 -14.22 -12.49
CA PHE A 142 8.20 -13.26 -13.58
C PHE A 142 8.30 -13.94 -14.95
N LYS A 143 8.82 -15.17 -15.03
CA LYS A 143 8.94 -15.91 -16.31
C LYS A 143 7.61 -16.46 -16.78
N ILE A 144 6.81 -17.06 -15.88
CA ILE A 144 5.54 -17.74 -16.22
C ILE A 144 4.42 -16.73 -16.47
N SER A 145 4.46 -15.56 -15.84
CA SER A 145 3.44 -14.53 -16.01
C SER A 145 3.49 -13.90 -17.40
N ASP A 146 2.35 -13.83 -18.07
CA ASP A 146 2.23 -13.18 -19.40
C ASP A 146 2.46 -11.66 -19.30
N LEU A 147 2.03 -11.06 -18.20
CA LEU A 147 2.24 -9.65 -17.90
C LEU A 147 2.65 -9.49 -16.44
N SER A 148 3.78 -8.85 -16.20
CA SER A 148 4.25 -8.51 -14.86
C SER A 148 4.30 -7.00 -14.68
N THR A 149 3.90 -6.52 -13.51
CA THR A 149 3.88 -5.09 -13.21
C THR A 149 4.72 -4.74 -12.00
N THR A 150 5.03 -3.46 -11.86
CA THR A 150 5.71 -2.86 -10.70
C THR A 150 5.01 -1.57 -10.30
N VAL A 151 5.16 -1.21 -9.03
CA VAL A 151 4.51 -0.01 -8.48
C VAL A 151 5.33 1.27 -8.65
N SER A 152 6.62 1.16 -9.06
CA SER A 152 7.49 2.33 -9.29
C SER A 152 8.54 2.09 -10.37
N ASN A 153 9.04 3.18 -10.96
CA ASN A 153 10.13 3.11 -11.95
C ASN A 153 11.44 2.59 -11.32
N ASN A 154 11.69 2.86 -10.05
CA ASN A 154 12.86 2.33 -9.36
C ASN A 154 12.81 0.81 -9.25
N GLU A 155 11.67 0.24 -8.87
CA GLU A 155 11.50 -1.22 -8.84
C GLU A 155 11.57 -1.83 -10.23
N LYS A 156 10.99 -1.17 -11.25
CA LYS A 156 11.12 -1.59 -12.65
C LYS A 156 12.57 -1.76 -13.07
N LYS A 157 13.44 -0.77 -12.77
CA LYS A 157 14.87 -0.83 -13.04
C LYS A 157 15.56 -1.96 -12.26
N LYS A 158 15.22 -2.13 -10.98
CA LYS A 158 15.79 -3.18 -10.13
C LYS A 158 15.40 -4.58 -10.60
N ILE A 159 14.12 -4.83 -10.91
CA ILE A 159 13.66 -6.13 -11.44
C ILE A 159 14.36 -6.45 -12.75
N PHE A 160 14.51 -5.48 -13.64
CA PHE A 160 15.28 -5.70 -14.88
C PHE A 160 16.74 -6.04 -14.59
N LYS A 161 17.37 -5.37 -13.63
CA LYS A 161 18.77 -5.66 -13.24
C LYS A 161 18.91 -7.07 -12.65
N ILE A 162 17.99 -7.51 -11.78
CA ILE A 162 18.07 -8.77 -11.03
C ILE A 162 17.61 -9.96 -11.88
N TYR A 163 16.50 -9.81 -12.59
CA TYR A 163 15.79 -10.92 -13.26
C TYR A 163 15.76 -10.82 -14.78
N LYS A 164 16.34 -9.74 -15.36
CA LYS A 164 16.31 -9.44 -16.81
C LYS A 164 14.88 -9.41 -17.40
N LYS A 165 13.86 -9.19 -16.55
CA LYS A 165 12.45 -9.15 -16.95
C LYS A 165 11.97 -7.71 -17.12
N LYS A 166 11.38 -7.41 -18.28
CA LYS A 166 10.67 -6.15 -18.52
C LYS A 166 9.31 -6.18 -17.82
N THR A 167 8.99 -5.14 -17.04
CA THR A 167 7.71 -5.01 -16.35
C THR A 167 7.00 -3.73 -16.80
N LYS A 168 5.67 -3.72 -16.66
CA LYS A 168 4.85 -2.52 -16.89
C LYS A 168 4.64 -1.77 -15.59
N LEU A 169 4.53 -0.46 -15.65
CA LEU A 169 4.25 0.36 -14.48
C LEU A 169 2.75 0.33 -14.16
N PHE A 170 2.40 -0.11 -12.96
CA PHE A 170 1.04 -0.05 -12.40
C PHE A 170 1.12 0.49 -10.96
N PRO A 171 1.21 1.82 -10.79
CA PRO A 171 1.47 2.44 -9.50
C PRO A 171 0.39 2.12 -8.47
N ASN A 172 0.80 2.07 -7.21
CA ASN A 172 -0.15 2.12 -6.12
C ASN A 172 -0.88 3.46 -6.15
N ALA A 173 -2.19 3.40 -5.98
CA ALA A 173 -3.07 4.54 -6.07
C ALA A 173 -4.17 4.47 -5.01
N ILE A 174 -4.94 5.52 -4.90
CA ILE A 174 -5.95 5.68 -3.88
C ILE A 174 -7.30 5.98 -4.52
N ASN A 175 -8.36 5.69 -3.76
CA ASN A 175 -9.70 6.13 -4.08
C ASN A 175 -10.15 7.16 -3.04
N LEU A 176 -10.29 8.40 -3.47
CA LEU A 176 -10.82 9.51 -2.67
C LEU A 176 -12.21 9.97 -3.10
N ASP A 177 -12.90 9.18 -3.92
CA ASP A 177 -14.24 9.52 -4.38
C ASP A 177 -15.21 9.58 -3.20
N ASN A 178 -16.08 10.58 -3.20
CA ASN A 178 -17.17 10.77 -2.23
C ASN A 178 -16.73 10.92 -0.77
N ILE A 179 -15.48 11.29 -0.51
CA ILE A 179 -15.03 11.53 0.85
C ILE A 179 -15.32 12.98 1.23
N LYS A 180 -16.34 13.15 2.06
CA LYS A 180 -16.62 14.45 2.71
C LYS A 180 -15.67 14.63 3.88
N ILE A 181 -14.71 15.54 3.74
CA ILE A 181 -13.77 15.91 4.81
C ILE A 181 -14.44 16.95 5.72
N GLN A 182 -14.48 16.68 7.01
CA GLN A 182 -14.94 17.64 8.01
C GLN A 182 -13.74 18.45 8.52
N LYS A 183 -13.81 19.76 8.37
CA LYS A 183 -12.85 20.67 8.98
C LYS A 183 -13.21 20.85 10.46
N LYS A 184 -12.49 20.16 11.33
CA LYS A 184 -12.67 20.24 12.78
C LYS A 184 -11.29 20.31 13.44
N LYS A 185 -10.88 21.51 13.87
CA LYS A 185 -9.59 21.71 14.51
C LYS A 185 -9.80 22.14 15.96
N ILE A 186 -9.69 21.19 16.88
CA ILE A 186 -9.80 21.44 18.32
C ILE A 186 -8.41 21.54 18.96
N ILE A 187 -7.47 20.70 18.54
CA ILE A 187 -6.10 20.64 19.06
C ILE A 187 -5.06 20.64 17.94
N LYS A 188 -3.85 21.12 18.24
CA LYS A 188 -2.71 21.01 17.33
C LYS A 188 -2.04 19.66 17.46
N TYR A 189 -1.84 18.94 16.35
CA TYR A 189 -1.18 17.63 16.39
C TYR A 189 -0.42 17.31 15.11
N LEU A 190 0.64 16.54 15.27
CA LEU A 190 1.28 15.78 14.21
C LEU A 190 0.58 14.45 14.04
N ILE A 191 0.58 13.87 12.84
CA ILE A 191 0.00 12.54 12.64
C ILE A 191 1.02 11.57 12.04
N TYR A 192 0.97 10.31 12.52
CA TYR A 192 1.58 9.15 11.88
C TYR A 192 0.54 8.04 11.71
N THR A 193 0.52 7.36 10.55
CA THR A 193 -0.43 6.30 10.26
C THR A 193 0.29 5.00 9.89
N GLY A 194 -0.16 3.88 10.44
CA GLY A 194 0.35 2.53 10.13
C GLY A 194 0.55 1.65 11.34
N SER A 195 0.43 0.33 11.13
CA SER A 195 0.58 -0.66 12.19
C SER A 195 1.98 -0.62 12.81
N TYR A 196 2.05 -0.60 14.14
CA TYR A 196 3.29 -0.68 14.91
C TYR A 196 3.96 -2.06 14.82
N LEU A 197 3.21 -3.10 14.46
CA LEU A 197 3.74 -4.45 14.25
C LEU A 197 4.67 -4.54 13.03
N TYR A 198 4.57 -3.60 12.09
CA TYR A 198 5.47 -3.52 10.94
C TYR A 198 6.73 -2.73 11.31
N LYS A 199 7.88 -3.41 11.31
CA LYS A 199 9.17 -2.90 11.79
C LYS A 199 9.54 -1.48 11.32
N PRO A 200 9.37 -1.09 10.03
CA PRO A 200 9.61 0.30 9.61
C PRO A 200 8.70 1.33 10.27
N ASN A 201 7.43 0.98 10.53
CA ASN A 201 6.51 1.87 11.22
C ASN A 201 6.89 1.99 12.70
N LYS A 202 7.25 0.86 13.34
CA LYS A 202 7.72 0.82 14.73
C LYS A 202 8.88 1.77 14.91
N ASP A 203 9.95 1.65 14.10
CA ASP A 203 11.11 2.54 14.15
C ASP A 203 10.73 4.02 14.00
N ALA A 204 9.86 4.34 13.05
CA ALA A 204 9.42 5.70 12.81
C ALA A 204 8.58 6.27 13.97
N ILE A 205 7.66 5.48 14.53
CA ILE A 205 6.83 5.88 15.68
C ILE A 205 7.71 6.07 16.93
N ASP A 206 8.65 5.16 17.18
CA ASP A 206 9.58 5.26 18.29
C ASP A 206 10.49 6.49 18.10
N TYR A 207 10.98 6.74 16.90
CA TYR A 207 11.77 7.93 16.59
C TYR A 207 11.00 9.24 16.84
N LEU A 208 9.72 9.29 16.48
CA LEU A 208 8.86 10.45 16.76
C LEU A 208 8.69 10.65 18.27
N ASN A 209 8.42 9.59 19.04
CA ASN A 209 8.16 9.69 20.47
C ASN A 209 9.40 10.00 21.28
N TYR A 210 10.55 9.39 20.98
CA TYR A 210 11.77 9.54 21.80
C TYR A 210 12.69 10.66 21.33
N ASN A 211 12.62 11.07 20.04
CA ASN A 211 13.58 12.00 19.47
C ASN A 211 12.98 13.33 19.02
N ILE A 212 11.76 13.35 18.53
CA ILE A 212 11.16 14.55 17.93
C ILE A 212 10.22 15.26 18.93
N MET A 213 9.24 14.54 19.47
CA MET A 213 8.21 15.13 20.35
C MET A 213 8.79 15.79 21.61
N PRO A 214 9.75 15.18 22.36
CA PRO A 214 10.28 15.80 23.56
C PRO A 214 10.89 17.19 23.35
N ARG A 215 11.39 17.47 22.13
CA ARG A 215 11.95 18.78 21.78
C ARG A 215 10.88 19.76 21.29
N LEU A 216 9.86 19.26 20.59
CA LEU A 216 8.78 20.11 20.10
C LEU A 216 7.89 20.61 21.23
N ILE A 217 7.58 19.78 22.23
CA ILE A 217 6.70 20.17 23.34
C ILE A 217 7.34 21.24 24.25
N LYS A 218 8.67 21.37 24.30
CA LYS A 218 9.33 22.48 24.99
C LYS A 218 8.85 23.85 24.49
N ASN A 219 8.63 23.97 23.14
CA ASN A 219 8.19 25.19 22.52
C ASN A 219 6.66 25.21 22.25
N PHE A 220 6.02 24.06 22.27
CA PHE A 220 4.58 23.86 21.98
C PHE A 220 3.98 22.86 22.97
N PRO A 221 3.76 23.22 24.24
CA PRO A 221 3.31 22.29 25.29
C PRO A 221 1.99 21.57 24.96
N GLN A 222 1.10 22.22 24.20
CA GLN A 222 -0.20 21.66 23.81
C GLN A 222 -0.14 20.78 22.55
N LEU A 223 1.04 20.64 21.91
CA LEU A 223 1.18 19.84 20.71
C LEU A 223 1.02 18.35 21.04
N LYS A 224 0.22 17.64 20.27
CA LYS A 224 0.04 16.18 20.40
C LYS A 224 0.62 15.45 19.20
N LEU A 225 0.92 14.17 19.39
CA LEU A 225 1.20 13.21 18.34
C LEU A 225 0.04 12.22 18.26
N VAL A 226 -0.69 12.24 17.16
CA VAL A 226 -1.75 11.26 16.88
C VAL A 226 -1.14 10.11 16.10
N ILE A 227 -1.33 8.88 16.57
CA ILE A 227 -1.00 7.67 15.83
C ILE A 227 -2.25 6.87 15.52
N THR A 228 -2.29 6.26 14.33
CA THR A 228 -3.33 5.30 13.95
C THR A 228 -2.70 4.00 13.45
N GLY A 229 -3.39 2.89 13.65
CA GLY A 229 -2.93 1.54 13.33
C GLY A 229 -2.82 0.68 14.58
N GLY A 230 -2.80 -0.64 14.42
CA GLY A 230 -2.76 -1.56 15.54
C GLY A 230 -1.36 -1.79 16.14
N GLY A 231 -1.34 -2.39 17.33
CA GLY A 231 -0.15 -2.94 17.96
C GLY A 231 0.67 -1.99 18.84
N PHE A 232 0.26 -0.73 19.02
CA PHE A 232 0.94 0.23 19.88
C PHE A 232 0.25 0.32 21.25
N ASN A 233 0.99 0.14 22.35
CA ASN A 233 0.47 0.12 23.72
C ASN A 233 1.26 1.01 24.71
N LYS A 234 2.29 1.74 24.24
CA LYS A 234 3.06 2.64 25.10
C LYS A 234 2.29 3.95 25.37
N LYS A 235 2.53 4.56 26.53
CA LYS A 235 1.93 5.83 26.93
C LYS A 235 2.95 6.95 26.95
N PHE A 236 2.58 8.13 26.47
CA PHE A 236 3.37 9.38 26.56
C PHE A 236 2.40 10.55 26.77
N PRO A 237 2.78 11.60 27.52
CA PRO A 237 1.89 12.74 27.84
C PRO A 237 1.35 13.47 26.60
N TRP A 238 2.12 13.46 25.51
CA TRP A 238 1.76 14.09 24.24
C TRP A 238 1.06 13.16 23.25
N LEU A 239 0.92 11.87 23.56
CA LEU A 239 0.46 10.87 22.61
C LEU A 239 -1.04 10.65 22.67
N ILE A 240 -1.69 10.63 21.50
CA ILE A 240 -3.06 10.17 21.30
C ILE A 240 -3.03 8.95 20.37
N ASN A 241 -3.18 7.76 20.96
CA ASN A 241 -3.31 6.52 20.19
C ASN A 241 -4.77 6.28 19.82
N LYS A 242 -5.09 6.35 18.53
CA LYS A 242 -6.45 6.11 17.99
C LYS A 242 -6.68 4.66 17.55
N GLY A 243 -5.64 3.81 17.60
CA GLY A 243 -5.76 2.44 17.11
C GLY A 243 -6.18 2.36 15.64
N ILE A 244 -6.94 1.32 15.30
CA ILE A 244 -7.48 1.13 13.96
C ILE A 244 -8.74 1.99 13.81
N VAL A 245 -8.76 2.87 12.82
CA VAL A 245 -9.88 3.79 12.54
C VAL A 245 -10.46 3.56 11.15
N SER A 246 -11.72 3.96 10.97
CA SER A 246 -12.35 3.94 9.64
C SER A 246 -11.62 4.87 8.65
N LYS A 247 -11.72 4.61 7.36
CA LYS A 247 -11.11 5.45 6.31
C LYS A 247 -11.56 6.92 6.39
N LYS A 248 -12.84 7.16 6.65
CA LYS A 248 -13.40 8.52 6.84
C LYS A 248 -12.69 9.23 7.99
N ASN A 249 -12.57 8.57 9.14
CA ASN A 249 -11.91 9.14 10.31
C ASN A 249 -10.41 9.34 10.08
N LEU A 250 -9.74 8.38 9.43
CA LEU A 250 -8.33 8.49 9.06
C LEU A 250 -8.08 9.76 8.21
N TYR A 251 -8.89 9.97 7.19
CA TYR A 251 -8.73 11.11 6.28
C TYR A 251 -9.06 12.45 6.97
N ASN A 252 -10.04 12.46 7.86
CA ASN A 252 -10.31 13.63 8.70
C ASN A 252 -9.13 13.95 9.64
N LEU A 253 -8.51 12.93 10.25
CA LEU A 253 -7.32 13.10 11.09
C LEU A 253 -6.13 13.60 10.28
N ILE A 254 -5.89 13.07 9.09
CA ILE A 254 -4.79 13.53 8.21
C ILE A 254 -5.02 14.98 7.79
N PHE A 255 -6.22 15.33 7.33
CA PHE A 255 -6.54 16.67 6.85
C PHE A 255 -6.42 17.73 7.93
N ASN A 256 -6.88 17.42 9.16
CA ASN A 256 -6.88 18.38 10.28
C ASN A 256 -5.54 18.46 11.03
N SER A 257 -4.54 17.63 10.72
CA SER A 257 -3.22 17.66 11.33
C SER A 257 -2.41 18.92 10.95
N GLU A 258 -1.44 19.31 11.78
CA GLU A 258 -0.44 20.31 11.40
C GLU A 258 0.40 19.79 10.23
N CYS A 259 0.90 18.57 10.35
CA CYS A 259 1.52 17.81 9.26
C CYS A 259 1.50 16.31 9.56
N MET A 260 1.63 15.53 8.49
CA MET A 260 1.98 14.10 8.60
C MET A 260 3.50 13.97 8.62
N CYS A 261 4.04 13.39 9.68
CA CYS A 261 5.49 13.19 9.82
C CYS A 261 5.83 11.70 9.63
N VAL A 262 6.58 11.38 8.57
CA VAL A 262 6.89 9.99 8.17
C VAL A 262 8.42 9.80 8.08
N PRO A 263 9.14 9.72 9.20
CA PRO A 263 10.60 9.65 9.23
C PRO A 263 11.13 8.23 9.04
N LEU A 264 10.74 7.54 7.96
CA LEU A 264 11.15 6.17 7.66
C LEU A 264 12.62 6.11 7.28
N LYS A 265 13.38 5.20 7.89
CA LYS A 265 14.78 4.92 7.56
C LYS A 265 14.93 3.73 6.59
N PHE A 266 13.97 2.82 6.57
CA PHE A 266 13.98 1.62 5.75
C PHE A 266 12.56 1.16 5.40
N GLY A 267 12.45 0.09 4.59
CA GLY A 267 11.20 -0.49 4.06
C GLY A 267 11.18 -0.45 2.54
N SER A 268 10.25 -1.18 1.92
CA SER A 268 10.07 -1.30 0.47
C SER A 268 8.65 -0.86 0.04
N GLY A 269 8.43 -0.74 -1.25
CA GLY A 269 7.15 -0.35 -1.85
C GLY A 269 6.81 1.13 -1.69
N THR A 270 5.77 1.58 -2.38
CA THR A 270 5.28 2.96 -2.32
C THR A 270 4.47 3.22 -1.04
N ARG A 271 4.71 4.34 -0.40
CA ARG A 271 4.06 4.71 0.88
C ARG A 271 2.69 5.32 0.64
N ILE A 272 1.65 4.49 0.60
CA ILE A 272 0.25 4.92 0.38
C ILE A 272 -0.17 6.04 1.34
N LYS A 273 0.24 5.98 2.60
CA LYS A 273 -0.07 7.03 3.59
C LYS A 273 0.39 8.42 3.17
N ILE A 274 1.53 8.53 2.48
CA ILE A 274 2.04 9.81 1.97
C ILE A 274 1.21 10.26 0.77
N ILE A 275 0.87 9.35 -0.13
CA ILE A 275 -0.03 9.64 -1.26
C ILE A 275 -1.39 10.11 -0.74
N GLU A 276 -1.97 9.45 0.26
CA GLU A 276 -3.22 9.85 0.91
C GLU A 276 -3.10 11.27 1.47
N ALA A 277 -2.03 11.56 2.21
CA ALA A 277 -1.82 12.87 2.81
C ALA A 277 -1.69 13.99 1.77
N LEU A 278 -0.87 13.80 0.74
CA LEU A 278 -0.68 14.78 -0.34
C LEU A 278 -1.98 15.01 -1.11
N SER A 279 -2.72 13.95 -1.41
CA SER A 279 -4.01 14.04 -2.11
C SER A 279 -5.13 14.66 -1.27
N LEU A 280 -4.99 14.66 0.05
CA LEU A 280 -5.87 15.39 0.97
C LEU A 280 -5.43 16.85 1.20
N GLY A 281 -4.29 17.26 0.67
CA GLY A 281 -3.71 18.60 0.87
C GLY A 281 -3.09 18.76 2.26
N ALA A 282 -2.70 17.66 2.91
CA ALA A 282 -1.95 17.72 4.16
C ALA A 282 -0.47 17.98 3.91
N ILE A 283 0.15 18.74 4.81
CA ILE A 283 1.60 18.96 4.78
C ILE A 283 2.30 17.65 5.19
N VAL A 284 3.33 17.27 4.44
CA VAL A 284 4.11 16.06 4.72
C VAL A 284 5.56 16.41 5.03
N VAL A 285 6.07 15.89 6.14
CA VAL A 285 7.49 15.88 6.49
C VAL A 285 7.96 14.44 6.45
N SER A 286 8.93 14.13 5.61
CA SER A 286 9.38 12.75 5.39
C SER A 286 10.88 12.69 5.13
N THR A 287 11.42 11.47 5.06
CA THR A 287 12.79 11.20 4.63
C THR A 287 12.84 10.85 3.15
N THR A 288 14.03 10.85 2.57
CA THR A 288 14.26 10.32 1.22
C THR A 288 13.70 8.90 1.07
N LYS A 289 13.86 8.07 2.10
CA LYS A 289 13.33 6.70 2.13
C LYS A 289 11.80 6.67 2.21
N GLY A 290 11.21 7.59 2.93
CA GLY A 290 9.75 7.69 3.07
C GLY A 290 9.06 8.03 1.75
N ILE A 291 9.67 8.86 0.91
CA ILE A 291 9.10 9.29 -0.38
C ILE A 291 9.51 8.42 -1.57
N GLU A 292 10.30 7.36 -1.33
CA GLU A 292 10.78 6.48 -2.39
C GLU A 292 9.62 5.91 -3.22
N GLY A 293 9.71 6.05 -4.55
CA GLY A 293 8.69 5.59 -5.49
C GLY A 293 7.48 6.53 -5.65
N ILE A 294 7.47 7.68 -4.99
CA ILE A 294 6.43 8.69 -5.13
C ILE A 294 6.91 9.76 -6.12
N LYS A 295 6.11 10.02 -7.17
CA LYS A 295 6.37 11.13 -8.09
C LYS A 295 5.92 12.43 -7.44
N LEU A 296 6.87 13.34 -7.22
CA LEU A 296 6.64 14.63 -6.60
C LEU A 296 6.58 15.76 -7.64
N LYS A 297 5.83 16.81 -7.36
CA LYS A 297 5.87 18.05 -8.12
C LYS A 297 7.15 18.81 -7.79
N LYS A 298 7.84 19.34 -8.81
CA LYS A 298 9.18 19.95 -8.63
C LYS A 298 9.22 21.16 -7.69
N LYS A 299 8.16 21.98 -7.65
CA LYS A 299 8.14 23.27 -6.94
C LYS A 299 7.54 23.23 -5.53
N ASP A 300 6.96 22.11 -5.10
CA ASP A 300 6.19 22.05 -3.86
C ASP A 300 6.50 20.80 -3.04
N PRO A 301 6.73 20.93 -1.74
CA PRO A 301 7.17 19.82 -0.90
C PRO A 301 6.08 18.79 -0.65
N PRO A 302 6.50 17.51 -0.40
CA PRO A 302 6.87 17.16 0.98
C PRO A 302 8.23 17.71 1.37
N PHE A 303 8.36 18.08 2.64
CA PHE A 303 9.66 18.42 3.20
C PHE A 303 10.46 17.13 3.40
N ILE A 304 11.58 16.99 2.64
CA ILE A 304 12.39 15.78 2.64
C ILE A 304 13.63 16.02 3.50
N LEU A 305 13.68 15.39 4.66
CA LEU A 305 14.67 15.66 5.70
C LEU A 305 15.11 14.35 6.35
N ASN A 306 16.40 14.07 6.37
CA ASN A 306 16.95 12.81 6.85
C ASN A 306 17.52 12.87 8.29
N SER A 307 17.55 14.05 8.90
CA SER A 307 18.12 14.23 10.23
C SER A 307 17.19 14.96 11.21
N LYS A 308 17.46 14.79 12.50
CA LYS A 308 16.60 15.26 13.60
C LYS A 308 16.43 16.78 13.65
N LYS A 309 17.51 17.55 13.61
CA LYS A 309 17.49 19.01 13.73
C LYS A 309 16.69 19.68 12.61
N PRO A 310 16.91 19.38 11.31
CA PRO A 310 16.08 19.89 10.23
C PRO A 310 14.60 19.51 10.34
N ILE A 311 14.27 18.28 10.77
CA ILE A 311 12.89 17.84 10.97
C ILE A 311 12.20 18.73 12.01
N ILE A 312 12.83 18.95 13.17
CA ILE A 312 12.28 19.77 14.25
C ILE A 312 12.10 21.21 13.80
N ASN A 313 13.12 21.81 13.17
CA ASN A 313 13.06 23.18 12.68
C ASN A 313 11.95 23.38 11.65
N THR A 314 11.77 22.42 10.74
CA THR A 314 10.72 22.46 9.73
C THR A 314 9.34 22.33 10.34
N ILE A 315 9.14 21.40 11.28
CA ILE A 315 7.85 21.27 11.99
C ILE A 315 7.53 22.54 12.76
N THR A 316 8.50 23.15 13.42
CA THR A 316 8.36 24.44 14.11
C THR A 316 7.85 25.54 13.16
N LYS A 317 8.48 25.65 11.97
CA LYS A 317 8.05 26.60 10.93
C LYS A 317 6.63 26.30 10.43
N ILE A 318 6.26 25.02 10.26
CA ILE A 318 4.93 24.60 9.85
C ILE A 318 3.88 25.03 10.89
N ILE A 319 4.12 24.77 12.17
CA ILE A 319 3.18 25.12 13.24
C ILE A 319 2.96 26.62 13.33
N LYS A 320 4.02 27.42 13.15
CA LYS A 320 3.93 28.90 13.16
C LYS A 320 3.21 29.46 11.92
N ASN A 321 3.40 28.87 10.74
CA ASN A 321 2.95 29.43 9.45
C ASN A 321 1.94 28.53 8.70
N GLN A 322 1.21 27.66 9.38
CA GLN A 322 0.37 26.63 8.76
C GLN A 322 -0.67 27.18 7.76
N LYS A 323 -1.32 28.31 8.09
CA LYS A 323 -2.35 28.91 7.20
C LYS A 323 -1.77 29.27 5.81
N LYS A 324 -0.61 29.93 5.77
CA LYS A 324 0.09 30.32 4.53
C LYS A 324 0.52 29.10 3.72
N LEU A 325 1.08 28.08 4.39
CA LEU A 325 1.52 26.82 3.77
C LEU A 325 0.34 26.02 3.23
N LYS A 326 -0.75 25.88 3.98
CA LYS A 326 -1.96 25.19 3.50
C LYS A 326 -2.62 25.85 2.31
N LYS A 327 -2.61 27.21 2.23
CA LYS A 327 -3.12 27.92 1.06
C LYS A 327 -2.32 27.59 -0.21
N ARG A 328 -1.00 27.51 -0.09
CA ARG A 328 -0.09 27.13 -1.17
C ARG A 328 -0.32 25.67 -1.63
N ILE A 329 -0.41 24.72 -0.69
CA ILE A 329 -0.58 23.30 -0.95
C ILE A 329 -1.95 22.97 -1.56
N LYS A 330 -2.93 23.89 -1.50
CA LYS A 330 -4.26 23.69 -2.08
C LYS A 330 -4.21 23.31 -3.59
N ILE A 331 -3.22 23.86 -4.30
CA ILE A 331 -3.00 23.55 -5.73
C ILE A 331 -2.47 22.13 -5.91
N ASP A 332 -1.59 21.68 -5.02
CA ASP A 332 -0.97 20.36 -5.10
C ASP A 332 -1.92 19.22 -4.83
N LYS A 333 -2.95 19.46 -4.02
CA LYS A 333 -4.00 18.47 -3.76
C LYS A 333 -4.65 17.98 -5.05
N ILE A 334 -4.93 18.86 -6.01
CA ILE A 334 -5.53 18.51 -7.30
C ILE A 334 -4.56 17.64 -8.09
N TYR A 335 -3.31 18.09 -8.22
CA TYR A 335 -2.25 17.35 -8.92
C TYR A 335 -2.07 15.94 -8.38
N TYR A 336 -1.93 15.76 -7.05
CA TYR A 336 -1.73 14.42 -6.46
C TYR A 336 -2.99 13.56 -6.53
N LYS A 337 -4.18 14.15 -6.40
CA LYS A 337 -5.45 13.44 -6.53
C LYS A 337 -5.63 12.87 -7.93
N GLU A 338 -5.27 13.60 -8.97
CA GLU A 338 -5.32 13.15 -10.35
C GLU A 338 -4.23 12.13 -10.66
N LEU A 339 -2.98 12.43 -10.28
CA LEU A 339 -1.82 11.57 -10.52
C LEU A 339 -1.98 10.18 -9.89
N TYR A 340 -2.58 10.11 -8.71
CA TYR A 340 -2.76 8.88 -7.95
C TYR A 340 -4.22 8.41 -7.89
N SER A 341 -5.08 8.85 -8.82
CA SER A 341 -6.43 8.33 -9.00
C SER A 341 -6.39 6.89 -9.46
N MET A 342 -6.90 5.95 -8.64
CA MET A 342 -6.98 4.55 -9.04
C MET A 342 -7.86 4.35 -10.27
N LYS A 343 -8.93 5.14 -10.42
CA LYS A 343 -9.81 5.14 -11.60
C LYS A 343 -8.99 5.41 -12.87
N ASN A 344 -8.25 6.53 -12.89
CA ASN A 344 -7.48 6.96 -14.06
C ASN A 344 -6.33 5.98 -14.37
N ILE A 345 -5.61 5.54 -13.32
CA ILE A 345 -4.49 4.61 -13.46
C ILE A 345 -4.97 3.25 -13.97
N THR A 346 -6.08 2.71 -13.46
CA THR A 346 -6.63 1.43 -13.91
C THR A 346 -7.12 1.53 -15.35
N LYS A 347 -7.86 2.59 -15.70
CA LYS A 347 -8.33 2.82 -17.07
C LYS A 347 -7.14 2.88 -18.04
N LYS A 348 -6.14 3.70 -17.75
CA LYS A 348 -4.93 3.83 -18.58
C LYS A 348 -4.15 2.51 -18.71
N PHE A 349 -4.02 1.75 -17.62
CA PHE A 349 -3.33 0.46 -17.63
C PHE A 349 -4.04 -0.55 -18.53
N ILE A 350 -5.35 -0.65 -18.43
CA ILE A 350 -6.16 -1.57 -19.25
C ILE A 350 -6.09 -1.18 -20.73
N ALA A 351 -6.31 0.08 -21.05
CA ALA A 351 -6.23 0.56 -22.43
C ALA A 351 -4.85 0.31 -23.09
N SER A 352 -3.77 0.46 -22.33
CA SER A 352 -2.42 0.29 -22.86
C SER A 352 -1.90 -1.15 -22.90
N ASN A 353 -2.50 -2.08 -22.15
CA ASN A 353 -1.92 -3.43 -21.98
C ASN A 353 -2.92 -4.58 -22.15
N LEU A 354 -4.21 -4.29 -22.13
CA LEU A 354 -5.27 -5.30 -22.10
C LEU A 354 -6.45 -4.91 -23.01
N SER A 355 -6.30 -3.96 -23.94
CA SER A 355 -7.38 -3.50 -24.82
C SER A 355 -8.03 -4.65 -25.60
N MET A 356 -7.24 -5.62 -26.09
CA MET A 356 -7.76 -6.80 -26.78
C MET A 356 -8.68 -7.70 -25.93
N TYR A 357 -8.64 -7.55 -24.61
CA TYR A 357 -9.50 -8.30 -23.68
C TYR A 357 -10.73 -7.51 -23.22
N PHE A 358 -10.74 -6.19 -23.43
CA PHE A 358 -11.81 -5.31 -22.95
C PHE A 358 -12.15 -4.25 -24.00
N ASN A 359 -13.14 -4.51 -24.83
CA ASN A 359 -13.53 -3.66 -25.95
C ASN A 359 -14.14 -2.29 -25.55
N GLU A 360 -14.34 -2.01 -24.25
CA GLU A 360 -15.01 -0.81 -23.74
C GLU A 360 -14.05 0.20 -23.07
N TYR A 361 -12.73 0.07 -23.25
CA TYR A 361 -11.75 0.95 -22.58
C TYR A 361 -10.80 1.62 -23.56
#